data_543d6bda3dea7131fd64f33492182488
#
_entry.id   543d6bda3dea7131fd64f33492182488
#
_cell.length_a   1.000
_cell.length_b   1.000
_cell.length_c   1.000
_cell.angle_alpha   90.00
_cell.angle_beta   90.00
_cell.angle_gamma   90.00
#
_symmetry.space_group_name_H-M   'P 1'
#
loop_
_entity.id
_entity.type
_entity.pdbx_description
1 polymer ?
#
loop_
_entity_poly.entity_id
_entity_poly.type
_entity_poly.pdbx_seq_one_letter_code
_entity_poly.pdbx_strand_id
1 'polypeptide(L)'
;MKKLLVVLLVLSVHVHAEVRLPSILGDHMVLQQKSTVQLWGWAEPGEDVTVIASWDPGKSYKATTSSGSKWKISLATPPAGGPYTIQFKGWGAPMVVTDVLIGEVWVCSGQSNMEWSGSQQLQQSLEEAPSANNPKIRFFYVPKATSDFPQEDVRARWVVCNPEDMKKFSAIGYFFAKQINESTGYPMGMINANWGGTPAETWTPLHVVDADPELKAAAEKLNPMDRWPVKKALAYNAMIYPLQQFSIA
;
A
#
# COMPACT_ATOMS: atom_id res chain seq x y z
N MET A 1 55.09 -11.65 40.37
CA MET A 1 53.91 -12.00 39.52
C MET A 1 53.34 -10.69 38.95
N LYS A 2 53.60 -10.39 37.65
CA LYS A 2 53.09 -9.19 36.98
C LYS A 2 51.65 -9.50 36.50
N LYS A 3 50.66 -8.77 37.02
CA LYS A 3 49.27 -8.85 36.54
C LYS A 3 49.16 -8.09 35.22
N LEU A 4 48.89 -8.81 34.12
CA LEU A 4 48.59 -8.24 32.80
C LEU A 4 47.14 -7.74 32.81
N LEU A 5 46.92 -6.43 32.73
CA LEU A 5 45.62 -5.81 32.62
C LEU A 5 45.26 -5.78 31.12
N VAL A 6 44.35 -6.66 30.67
CA VAL A 6 43.81 -6.64 29.30
C VAL A 6 42.67 -5.63 29.27
N VAL A 7 42.90 -4.47 28.64
CA VAL A 7 41.84 -3.50 28.36
C VAL A 7 41.10 -3.92 27.08
N LEU A 8 39.91 -4.42 27.24
CA LEU A 8 39.04 -4.74 26.08
C LEU A 8 38.47 -3.40 25.55
N LEU A 9 38.98 -2.95 24.39
CA LEU A 9 38.42 -1.78 23.68
C LEU A 9 37.16 -2.25 22.93
N VAL A 10 35.98 -1.96 23.50
CA VAL A 10 34.70 -2.20 22.83
C VAL A 10 34.49 -1.08 21.80
N LEU A 11 34.79 -1.36 20.54
CA LEU A 11 34.38 -0.49 19.41
C LEU A 11 32.84 -0.58 19.26
N SER A 12 32.11 0.42 19.71
CA SER A 12 30.69 0.58 19.42
C SER A 12 30.53 0.99 17.95
N VAL A 13 30.18 0.04 17.09
CA VAL A 13 29.75 0.33 15.72
C VAL A 13 28.33 0.88 15.82
N HIS A 14 28.14 2.17 15.57
CA HIS A 14 26.83 2.78 15.42
C HIS A 14 26.27 2.36 14.06
N VAL A 15 25.46 1.33 14.04
CA VAL A 15 24.65 0.97 12.86
C VAL A 15 23.41 1.86 12.91
N HIS A 16 23.37 2.86 12.06
CA HIS A 16 22.15 3.65 11.88
C HIS A 16 21.11 2.80 11.15
N ALA A 17 19.88 2.81 11.64
CA ALA A 17 18.78 2.17 10.91
C ALA A 17 18.49 2.94 9.61
N GLU A 18 18.23 2.22 8.56
CA GLU A 18 17.84 2.82 7.28
C GLU A 18 16.39 3.33 7.34
N VAL A 19 16.08 4.36 6.53
CA VAL A 19 14.70 4.79 6.30
C VAL A 19 13.89 3.60 5.82
N ARG A 20 12.76 3.31 6.47
CA ARG A 20 11.85 2.23 6.13
C ARG A 20 10.54 2.79 5.59
N LEU A 21 10.06 2.23 4.48
CA LEU A 21 8.79 2.58 3.84
C LEU A 21 7.74 1.50 4.10
N PRO A 22 6.44 1.85 4.13
CA PRO A 22 5.38 0.85 4.04
C PRO A 22 5.38 0.22 2.65
N SER A 23 4.91 -1.02 2.58
CA SER A 23 4.93 -1.84 1.36
C SER A 23 4.26 -1.18 0.14
N ILE A 24 3.28 -0.30 0.37
CA ILE A 24 2.59 0.42 -0.71
C ILE A 24 3.47 1.52 -1.34
N LEU A 25 4.50 2.01 -0.64
CA LEU A 25 5.48 2.97 -1.16
C LEU A 25 6.73 2.22 -1.63
N GLY A 26 6.63 1.47 -2.72
CA GLY A 26 7.70 0.63 -3.25
C GLY A 26 7.84 0.73 -4.76
N ASP A 27 8.79 -0.04 -5.29
CA ASP A 27 9.01 -0.13 -6.75
C ASP A 27 7.72 -0.49 -7.47
N HIS A 28 7.60 0.02 -8.71
CA HIS A 28 6.45 -0.17 -9.58
C HIS A 28 5.14 0.50 -9.12
N MET A 29 5.14 1.29 -8.04
CA MET A 29 3.94 1.97 -7.57
C MET A 29 3.40 2.99 -8.59
N VAL A 30 2.10 3.26 -8.49
CA VAL A 30 1.47 4.38 -9.16
C VAL A 30 1.03 5.38 -8.11
N LEU A 31 1.38 6.66 -8.29
CA LEU A 31 0.90 7.76 -7.47
C LEU A 31 -0.17 8.54 -8.21
N GLN A 32 -1.16 9.05 -7.47
CA GLN A 32 -2.24 9.86 -8.02
C GLN A 32 -1.70 11.10 -8.72
N GLN A 33 -2.11 11.36 -9.97
CA GLN A 33 -1.69 12.52 -10.75
C GLN A 33 -2.32 13.83 -10.25
N LYS A 34 -1.67 14.97 -10.55
CA LYS A 34 -2.16 16.34 -10.27
C LYS A 34 -2.69 16.50 -8.85
N SER A 35 -2.03 15.86 -7.89
CA SER A 35 -2.45 15.77 -6.50
C SER A 35 -1.31 16.12 -5.55
N THR A 36 -1.64 16.29 -4.29
CA THR A 36 -0.65 16.30 -3.21
C THR A 36 -0.71 14.94 -2.51
N VAL A 37 0.25 14.09 -2.82
CA VAL A 37 0.33 12.75 -2.23
C VAL A 37 1.12 12.77 -0.93
N GLN A 38 0.81 11.83 -0.05
CA GLN A 38 1.54 11.62 1.18
C GLN A 38 2.57 10.50 0.99
N LEU A 39 3.82 10.77 1.40
CA LEU A 39 4.85 9.77 1.60
C LEU A 39 5.14 9.68 3.09
N TRP A 40 5.25 8.47 3.62
CA TRP A 40 5.47 8.24 5.04
C TRP A 40 6.29 6.98 5.29
N GLY A 41 6.75 6.85 6.50
CA GLY A 41 7.52 5.67 6.90
C GLY A 41 8.09 5.83 8.29
N TRP A 42 9.14 5.06 8.53
CA TRP A 42 9.81 5.00 9.82
C TRP A 42 11.30 5.29 9.65
N ALA A 43 11.88 5.93 10.66
CA ALA A 43 13.31 6.20 10.80
C ALA A 43 13.62 6.40 12.28
N GLU A 44 14.89 6.65 12.63
CA GLU A 44 15.26 6.91 14.02
C GLU A 44 14.60 8.20 14.55
N PRO A 45 14.19 8.25 15.82
CA PRO A 45 13.65 9.47 16.42
C PRO A 45 14.59 10.66 16.26
N GLY A 46 14.06 11.78 15.74
CA GLY A 46 14.83 12.99 15.49
C GLY A 46 15.66 12.97 14.20
N GLU A 47 15.61 11.90 13.43
CA GLU A 47 16.27 11.82 12.12
C GLU A 47 15.56 12.69 11.09
N ASP A 48 16.34 13.45 10.32
CA ASP A 48 15.85 14.22 9.19
C ASP A 48 15.78 13.35 7.94
N VAL A 49 14.57 13.10 7.46
CA VAL A 49 14.33 12.38 6.21
C VAL A 49 14.16 13.39 5.08
N THR A 50 14.96 13.24 4.03
CA THR A 50 14.90 14.07 2.82
C THR A 50 14.37 13.21 1.67
N VAL A 51 13.40 13.74 0.91
CA VAL A 51 12.81 13.09 -0.28
C VAL A 51 13.06 13.96 -1.50
N ILE A 52 13.53 13.33 -2.59
CA ILE A 52 13.73 13.94 -3.90
C ILE A 52 13.06 13.08 -4.96
N ALA A 53 12.18 13.67 -5.74
CA ALA A 53 11.50 13.01 -6.84
C ALA A 53 12.14 13.42 -8.18
N SER A 54 12.34 12.45 -9.08
CA SER A 54 13.01 12.71 -10.37
C SER A 54 12.21 13.61 -11.33
N TRP A 55 10.91 13.80 -11.11
CA TRP A 55 10.11 14.75 -11.87
C TRP A 55 10.25 16.20 -11.41
N ASP A 56 10.87 16.44 -10.25
CA ASP A 56 11.18 17.78 -9.73
C ASP A 56 12.54 17.75 -9.01
N PRO A 57 13.65 17.49 -9.73
CA PRO A 57 14.96 17.23 -9.14
C PRO A 57 15.57 18.44 -8.44
N GLY A 58 15.08 19.65 -8.73
CA GLY A 58 15.51 20.90 -8.07
C GLY A 58 14.89 21.08 -6.68
N LYS A 59 13.92 20.26 -6.29
CA LYS A 59 13.19 20.39 -5.03
C LYS A 59 13.43 19.21 -4.12
N SER A 60 13.79 19.50 -2.88
CA SER A 60 13.88 18.52 -1.81
C SER A 60 12.83 18.80 -0.73
N TYR A 61 12.17 17.73 -0.29
CA TYR A 61 11.19 17.79 0.78
C TYR A 61 11.81 17.18 2.03
N LYS A 62 11.55 17.77 3.21
CA LYS A 62 12.15 17.31 4.46
C LYS A 62 11.12 17.15 5.55
N ALA A 63 11.32 16.16 6.41
CA ALA A 63 10.60 16.00 7.66
C ALA A 63 11.53 15.42 8.72
N THR A 64 11.41 15.88 9.95
CA THR A 64 12.07 15.29 11.11
C THR A 64 11.20 14.19 11.68
N THR A 65 11.76 13.02 11.92
CA THR A 65 11.09 11.87 12.49
C THR A 65 10.63 12.15 13.92
N SER A 66 9.39 11.81 14.22
CA SER A 66 8.81 11.97 15.55
C SER A 66 9.46 11.06 16.59
N SER A 67 9.17 11.30 17.88
CA SER A 67 9.56 10.40 18.98
C SER A 67 8.98 8.99 18.85
N GLY A 68 7.90 8.81 18.08
CA GLY A 68 7.33 7.51 17.73
C GLY A 68 7.93 6.87 16.47
N SER A 69 9.11 7.30 16.03
CA SER A 69 9.83 6.77 14.86
C SER A 69 9.08 6.93 13.54
N LYS A 70 8.19 7.93 13.40
CA LYS A 70 7.38 8.15 12.20
C LYS A 70 7.70 9.49 11.54
N TRP A 71 7.78 9.48 10.23
CA TRP A 71 7.88 10.69 9.41
C TRP A 71 6.79 10.70 8.34
N LYS A 72 6.46 11.90 7.85
CA LYS A 72 5.47 12.12 6.80
C LYS A 72 5.83 13.37 5.98
N ILE A 73 5.72 13.27 4.68
CA ILE A 73 6.02 14.33 3.72
C ILE A 73 4.88 14.43 2.71
N SER A 74 4.44 15.65 2.41
CA SER A 74 3.50 15.94 1.33
C SER A 74 4.28 16.33 0.06
N LEU A 75 3.97 15.68 -1.05
CA LEU A 75 4.66 15.82 -2.32
C LEU A 75 3.66 16.08 -3.45
N ALA A 76 3.88 17.12 -4.23
CA ALA A 76 3.06 17.39 -5.41
C ALA A 76 3.44 16.47 -6.58
N THR A 77 2.46 15.90 -7.25
CA THR A 77 2.62 15.04 -8.43
C THR A 77 2.27 15.79 -9.72
N PRO A 78 3.03 15.59 -10.81
CA PRO A 78 2.75 16.17 -12.11
C PRO A 78 1.53 15.46 -12.79
N PRO A 79 1.15 15.87 -14.01
CA PRO A 79 0.29 15.06 -14.87
C PRO A 79 0.83 13.65 -15.10
N ALA A 80 -0.05 12.73 -15.52
CA ALA A 80 0.27 11.34 -15.81
C ALA A 80 1.53 11.17 -16.66
N GLY A 81 2.39 10.24 -16.26
CA GLY A 81 3.67 9.99 -16.92
C GLY A 81 4.58 9.03 -16.13
N GLY A 82 5.83 9.02 -16.48
CA GLY A 82 6.86 8.13 -15.92
C GLY A 82 7.50 7.21 -16.96
N PRO A 83 8.39 6.29 -16.55
CA PRO A 83 8.72 5.99 -15.15
C PRO A 83 9.62 7.03 -14.48
N TYR A 84 9.42 7.21 -13.20
CA TYR A 84 10.18 8.10 -12.33
C TYR A 84 10.88 7.32 -11.22
N THR A 85 11.74 8.03 -10.47
CA THR A 85 12.35 7.52 -9.24
C THR A 85 12.10 8.48 -8.09
N ILE A 86 12.07 7.94 -6.86
CA ILE A 86 12.02 8.76 -5.63
C ILE A 86 13.15 8.30 -4.73
N GLN A 87 14.03 9.24 -4.36
CA GLN A 87 15.12 9.00 -3.41
C GLN A 87 14.70 9.44 -2.01
N PHE A 88 14.96 8.57 -1.05
CA PHE A 88 14.80 8.80 0.39
C PHE A 88 16.18 8.78 1.03
N LYS A 89 16.51 9.79 1.81
CA LYS A 89 17.79 9.91 2.48
C LYS A 89 17.57 10.29 3.94
N GLY A 90 18.11 9.48 4.81
CA GLY A 90 18.23 9.71 6.25
C GLY A 90 19.69 9.65 6.68
N TRP A 91 19.95 9.17 7.90
CA TRP A 91 21.32 8.98 8.41
C TRP A 91 22.03 7.77 7.80
N GLY A 92 21.29 6.76 7.37
CA GLY A 92 21.82 5.56 6.70
C GLY A 92 22.08 5.74 5.21
N ALA A 93 22.22 4.63 4.48
CA ALA A 93 22.36 4.63 3.03
C ALA A 93 21.06 5.17 2.37
N PRO A 94 21.18 5.96 1.29
CA PRO A 94 20.00 6.40 0.54
C PRO A 94 19.25 5.22 -0.05
N MET A 95 17.93 5.22 0.09
CA MET A 95 17.02 4.28 -0.57
C MET A 95 16.45 4.93 -1.84
N VAL A 96 16.29 4.18 -2.90
CA VAL A 96 15.66 4.65 -4.14
C VAL A 96 14.52 3.72 -4.51
N VAL A 97 13.33 4.27 -4.64
CA VAL A 97 12.18 3.60 -5.22
C VAL A 97 12.17 3.89 -6.72
N THR A 98 12.06 2.83 -7.52
CA THR A 98 12.22 2.86 -8.97
C THR A 98 10.93 2.52 -9.70
N ASP A 99 10.88 2.84 -11.00
CA ASP A 99 9.74 2.55 -11.89
C ASP A 99 8.39 3.07 -11.33
N VAL A 100 8.42 4.28 -10.78
CA VAL A 100 7.23 4.97 -10.26
C VAL A 100 6.47 5.59 -11.42
N LEU A 101 5.19 5.26 -11.56
CA LEU A 101 4.31 5.91 -12.51
C LEU A 101 3.42 6.95 -11.81
N ILE A 102 3.04 7.97 -12.54
CA ILE A 102 2.03 8.96 -12.14
C ILE A 102 0.80 8.72 -12.99
N GLY A 103 -0.37 8.51 -12.37
CA GLY A 103 -1.59 8.15 -13.08
C GLY A 103 -2.81 8.18 -12.17
N GLU A 104 -3.77 7.30 -12.42
CA GLU A 104 -4.97 7.15 -11.61
C GLU A 104 -4.85 5.96 -10.66
N VAL A 105 -5.19 6.16 -9.40
CA VAL A 105 -5.13 5.13 -8.37
C VAL A 105 -6.53 4.80 -7.87
N TRP A 106 -6.89 3.52 -7.90
CA TRP A 106 -8.20 3.03 -7.50
C TRP A 106 -8.11 1.86 -6.51
N VAL A 107 -9.07 1.81 -5.60
CA VAL A 107 -9.22 0.71 -4.63
C VAL A 107 -10.37 -0.19 -5.04
N CYS A 108 -10.06 -1.46 -5.28
CA CYS A 108 -11.02 -2.53 -5.55
C CYS A 108 -11.37 -3.23 -4.23
N SER A 109 -12.36 -2.71 -3.51
CA SER A 109 -12.76 -3.24 -2.21
C SER A 109 -14.19 -3.78 -2.23
N GLY A 110 -14.51 -4.61 -1.26
CA GLY A 110 -15.81 -5.24 -1.08
C GLY A 110 -15.73 -6.75 -0.88
N GLN A 111 -16.76 -7.45 -1.31
CA GLN A 111 -16.85 -8.89 -1.13
C GLN A 111 -16.79 -9.66 -2.48
N SER A 112 -17.51 -10.78 -2.60
CA SER A 112 -17.38 -11.76 -3.69
C SER A 112 -17.40 -11.17 -5.12
N ASN A 113 -18.27 -10.22 -5.42
CA ASN A 113 -18.34 -9.64 -6.78
C ASN A 113 -17.02 -8.91 -7.14
N MET A 114 -16.40 -8.25 -6.18
CA MET A 114 -15.10 -7.60 -6.40
C MET A 114 -13.95 -8.60 -6.37
N GLU A 115 -14.10 -9.73 -5.68
CA GLU A 115 -13.05 -10.76 -5.59
C GLU A 115 -12.97 -11.67 -6.82
N TRP A 116 -14.07 -11.86 -7.54
CA TRP A 116 -14.12 -12.79 -8.68
C TRP A 116 -13.04 -12.51 -9.71
N SER A 117 -12.33 -13.56 -10.11
CA SER A 117 -11.15 -13.51 -10.97
C SER A 117 -11.03 -14.81 -11.80
N GLY A 118 -10.01 -14.91 -12.64
CA GLY A 118 -9.68 -16.14 -13.34
C GLY A 118 -9.33 -17.30 -12.39
N SER A 119 -8.89 -17.01 -11.16
CA SER A 119 -8.64 -18.03 -10.13
C SER A 119 -9.92 -18.77 -9.69
N GLN A 120 -11.08 -18.11 -9.76
CA GLN A 120 -12.39 -18.71 -9.55
C GLN A 120 -13.06 -19.16 -10.87
N GLN A 121 -12.28 -19.37 -11.91
CA GLN A 121 -12.73 -19.86 -13.22
C GLN A 121 -13.69 -18.88 -13.95
N LEU A 122 -13.56 -17.56 -13.70
CA LEU A 122 -14.32 -16.57 -14.48
C LEU A 122 -13.82 -16.58 -15.92
N GLN A 123 -14.70 -16.99 -16.85
CA GLN A 123 -14.38 -17.26 -18.24
C GLN A 123 -13.74 -16.05 -18.93
N GLN A 124 -14.31 -14.86 -18.76
CA GLN A 124 -13.80 -13.62 -19.36
C GLN A 124 -12.36 -13.30 -18.92
N SER A 125 -12.04 -13.57 -17.65
CA SER A 125 -10.66 -13.39 -17.15
C SER A 125 -9.69 -14.43 -17.73
N LEU A 126 -10.15 -15.67 -17.94
CA LEU A 126 -9.32 -16.72 -18.51
C LEU A 126 -9.02 -16.46 -19.99
N GLU A 127 -9.99 -15.94 -20.73
CA GLU A 127 -9.86 -15.56 -22.15
C GLU A 127 -8.95 -14.33 -22.33
N GLU A 128 -9.07 -13.35 -21.45
CA GLU A 128 -8.26 -12.12 -21.48
C GLU A 128 -6.81 -12.34 -21.03
N ALA A 129 -6.59 -13.21 -20.04
CA ALA A 129 -5.30 -13.36 -19.37
C ALA A 129 -4.10 -13.55 -20.32
N PRO A 130 -4.14 -14.36 -21.41
CA PRO A 130 -3.00 -14.51 -22.29
C PRO A 130 -2.51 -13.21 -22.95
N SER A 131 -3.40 -12.23 -23.15
CA SER A 131 -3.10 -10.92 -23.74
C SER A 131 -2.79 -9.83 -22.71
N ALA A 132 -3.00 -10.08 -21.43
CA ALA A 132 -2.87 -9.12 -20.36
C ALA A 132 -1.39 -8.83 -20.02
N ASN A 133 -0.74 -8.04 -20.87
CA ASN A 133 0.63 -7.59 -20.67
C ASN A 133 0.71 -6.08 -20.92
N ASN A 134 0.43 -5.29 -19.88
CA ASN A 134 0.37 -3.83 -19.98
C ASN A 134 1.24 -3.17 -18.89
N PRO A 135 2.41 -2.57 -19.27
CA PRO A 135 3.30 -1.95 -18.31
C PRO A 135 2.76 -0.69 -17.65
N LYS A 136 1.64 -0.15 -18.14
CA LYS A 136 0.96 0.99 -17.51
C LYS A 136 -0.11 0.59 -16.50
N ILE A 137 -0.46 -0.68 -16.37
CA ILE A 137 -1.36 -1.18 -15.33
C ILE A 137 -0.54 -1.85 -14.26
N ARG A 138 -0.74 -1.47 -13.01
CA ARG A 138 -0.01 -1.98 -11.85
C ARG A 138 -1.00 -2.49 -10.80
N PHE A 139 -0.69 -3.63 -10.21
CA PHE A 139 -1.50 -4.27 -9.18
C PHE A 139 -0.80 -4.24 -7.83
N PHE A 140 -1.54 -3.86 -6.81
CA PHE A 140 -1.15 -4.02 -5.42
C PHE A 140 -2.15 -4.94 -4.73
N TYR A 141 -1.71 -6.13 -4.38
CA TYR A 141 -2.57 -7.16 -3.81
C TYR A 141 -2.46 -7.15 -2.29
N VAL A 142 -3.52 -6.70 -1.62
CA VAL A 142 -3.60 -6.72 -0.16
C VAL A 142 -3.93 -8.14 0.29
N PRO A 143 -3.07 -8.82 1.05
CA PRO A 143 -3.37 -10.16 1.56
C PRO A 143 -4.58 -10.14 2.48
N LYS A 144 -5.44 -11.16 2.37
CA LYS A 144 -6.55 -11.36 3.31
C LYS A 144 -6.00 -11.55 4.72
N ALA A 145 -6.33 -10.64 5.59
CA ALA A 145 -5.89 -10.63 6.98
C ALA A 145 -6.92 -9.98 7.89
N THR A 146 -6.87 -10.34 9.16
CA THR A 146 -7.70 -9.73 10.21
C THR A 146 -6.82 -9.25 11.35
N SER A 147 -7.27 -8.20 12.03
CA SER A 147 -6.63 -7.71 13.26
C SER A 147 -7.64 -7.04 14.16
N ASP A 148 -7.52 -7.26 15.46
CA ASP A 148 -8.29 -6.53 16.48
C ASP A 148 -7.84 -5.06 16.60
N PHE A 149 -6.64 -4.72 16.11
CA PHE A 149 -6.06 -3.38 16.17
C PHE A 149 -5.58 -2.91 14.79
N PRO A 150 -5.64 -1.60 14.50
CA PRO A 150 -5.12 -1.03 13.27
C PRO A 150 -3.67 -1.43 13.02
N GLN A 151 -3.38 -1.94 11.83
CA GLN A 151 -2.03 -2.29 11.37
C GLN A 151 -1.43 -1.13 10.59
N GLU A 152 -0.11 -0.96 10.68
CA GLU A 152 0.58 0.17 10.05
C GLU A 152 1.08 -0.14 8.64
N ASP A 153 1.14 -1.43 8.27
CA ASP A 153 1.61 -1.89 6.97
C ASP A 153 0.95 -3.24 6.60
N VAL A 154 1.06 -3.60 5.33
CA VAL A 154 0.64 -4.90 4.78
C VAL A 154 1.85 -5.57 4.12
N ARG A 155 1.90 -6.90 4.12
CA ARG A 155 2.95 -7.64 3.42
C ARG A 155 2.59 -7.83 1.95
N ALA A 156 2.81 -6.79 1.16
CA ALA A 156 2.47 -6.77 -0.26
C ALA A 156 3.54 -6.04 -1.08
N ARG A 157 3.38 -6.02 -2.38
CA ARG A 157 4.18 -5.23 -3.31
C ARG A 157 3.39 -4.91 -4.56
N TRP A 158 3.77 -3.86 -5.26
CA TRP A 158 3.28 -3.58 -6.60
C TRP A 158 3.86 -4.57 -7.61
N VAL A 159 3.04 -4.98 -8.54
CA VAL A 159 3.45 -5.81 -9.68
C VAL A 159 2.96 -5.21 -10.99
N VAL A 160 3.76 -5.36 -12.04
CA VAL A 160 3.38 -4.97 -13.39
C VAL A 160 2.35 -5.95 -13.92
N CYS A 161 1.29 -5.45 -14.58
CA CYS A 161 0.27 -6.30 -15.19
C CYS A 161 0.90 -7.29 -16.16
N ASN A 162 0.67 -8.56 -15.89
CA ASN A 162 1.05 -9.70 -16.70
C ASN A 162 -0.03 -10.79 -16.62
N PRO A 163 -0.03 -11.81 -17.49
CA PRO A 163 -1.04 -12.86 -17.51
C PRO A 163 -1.29 -13.56 -16.18
N GLU A 164 -0.24 -13.86 -15.43
CA GLU A 164 -0.33 -14.61 -14.16
C GLU A 164 -0.95 -13.80 -13.04
N ASP A 165 -0.55 -12.53 -12.92
CA ASP A 165 -1.06 -11.65 -11.88
C ASP A 165 -2.46 -11.14 -12.22
N MET A 166 -2.73 -10.83 -13.51
CA MET A 166 -4.09 -10.49 -13.97
C MET A 166 -5.09 -11.59 -13.66
N LYS A 167 -4.74 -12.84 -13.89
CA LYS A 167 -5.61 -13.99 -13.62
C LYS A 167 -6.02 -14.11 -12.15
N LYS A 168 -5.22 -13.58 -11.23
CA LYS A 168 -5.48 -13.57 -9.78
C LYS A 168 -6.18 -12.30 -9.31
N PHE A 169 -6.17 -11.25 -10.14
CA PHE A 169 -6.69 -9.95 -9.78
C PHE A 169 -8.21 -9.87 -9.98
N SER A 170 -8.87 -8.94 -9.27
CA SER A 170 -10.28 -8.63 -9.49
C SER A 170 -10.57 -8.43 -10.98
N ALA A 171 -11.47 -9.22 -11.55
CA ALA A 171 -11.85 -9.08 -12.96
C ALA A 171 -12.46 -7.71 -13.23
N ILE A 172 -13.37 -7.26 -12.38
CA ILE A 172 -13.99 -5.93 -12.48
C ILE A 172 -12.92 -4.84 -12.41
N GLY A 173 -12.01 -4.93 -11.45
CA GLY A 173 -10.90 -3.98 -11.29
C GLY A 173 -9.99 -3.94 -12.51
N TYR A 174 -9.65 -5.09 -13.06
CA TYR A 174 -8.80 -5.18 -14.26
C TYR A 174 -9.49 -4.59 -15.51
N PHE A 175 -10.72 -5.00 -15.82
CA PHE A 175 -11.43 -4.50 -17.01
C PHE A 175 -11.73 -3.02 -16.92
N PHE A 176 -12.03 -2.51 -15.72
CA PHE A 176 -12.13 -1.07 -15.47
C PHE A 176 -10.81 -0.36 -15.77
N ALA A 177 -9.70 -0.84 -15.20
CA ALA A 177 -8.38 -0.24 -15.43
C ALA A 177 -7.98 -0.28 -16.90
N LYS A 178 -8.21 -1.40 -17.60
CA LYS A 178 -7.97 -1.56 -19.02
C LYS A 178 -8.73 -0.52 -19.84
N GLN A 179 -10.04 -0.37 -19.61
CA GLN A 179 -10.88 0.57 -20.33
C GLN A 179 -10.45 2.03 -20.14
N ILE A 180 -10.10 2.42 -18.90
CA ILE A 180 -9.62 3.77 -18.62
C ILE A 180 -8.24 4.00 -19.24
N ASN A 181 -7.33 3.04 -19.11
CA ASN A 181 -6.00 3.14 -19.72
C ASN A 181 -6.07 3.26 -21.24
N GLU A 182 -6.89 2.47 -21.92
CA GLU A 182 -7.09 2.52 -23.37
C GLU A 182 -7.68 3.86 -23.83
N SER A 183 -8.62 4.42 -23.04
CA SER A 183 -9.29 5.67 -23.39
C SER A 183 -8.43 6.91 -23.13
N THR A 184 -7.59 6.90 -22.11
CA THR A 184 -6.85 8.09 -21.64
C THR A 184 -5.34 7.98 -21.86
N GLY A 185 -4.81 6.78 -22.00
CA GLY A 185 -3.37 6.49 -21.98
C GLY A 185 -2.72 6.62 -20.61
N TYR A 186 -3.48 6.90 -19.54
CA TYR A 186 -2.95 7.11 -18.20
C TYR A 186 -2.52 5.81 -17.55
N PRO A 187 -1.41 5.79 -16.81
CA PRO A 187 -1.08 4.69 -15.92
C PRO A 187 -2.18 4.45 -14.88
N MET A 188 -2.41 3.17 -14.56
CA MET A 188 -3.44 2.73 -13.61
C MET A 188 -2.81 1.97 -12.45
N GLY A 189 -2.98 2.46 -11.23
CA GLY A 189 -2.62 1.78 -10.00
C GLY A 189 -3.85 1.17 -9.36
N MET A 190 -3.91 -0.15 -9.30
CA MET A 190 -5.09 -0.88 -8.83
C MET A 190 -4.77 -1.60 -7.51
N ILE A 191 -5.40 -1.17 -6.44
CA ILE A 191 -5.24 -1.75 -5.09
C ILE A 191 -6.38 -2.72 -4.84
N ASN A 192 -6.09 -4.01 -4.70
CA ASN A 192 -7.08 -5.07 -4.51
C ASN A 192 -7.19 -5.44 -3.03
N ALA A 193 -8.22 -4.93 -2.35
CA ALA A 193 -8.50 -5.16 -0.93
C ALA A 193 -9.93 -5.66 -0.76
N ASN A 194 -10.18 -6.92 -1.11
CA ASN A 194 -11.50 -7.55 -1.05
C ASN A 194 -11.46 -8.94 -0.43
N TRP A 195 -12.64 -9.40 0.03
CA TRP A 195 -12.79 -10.72 0.64
C TRP A 195 -14.24 -11.20 0.56
N GLY A 196 -14.50 -12.19 -0.29
CA GLY A 196 -15.84 -12.75 -0.49
C GLY A 196 -16.44 -13.34 0.80
N GLY A 197 -17.76 -13.20 0.95
CA GLY A 197 -18.49 -13.71 2.11
C GLY A 197 -18.43 -12.81 3.36
N THR A 198 -17.79 -11.67 3.28
CA THR A 198 -17.66 -10.76 4.44
C THR A 198 -18.80 -9.73 4.50
N PRO A 199 -19.33 -9.42 5.70
CA PRO A 199 -20.30 -8.36 5.89
C PRO A 199 -19.62 -6.97 5.92
N ALA A 200 -20.39 -5.90 5.74
CA ALA A 200 -19.88 -4.53 5.70
C ALA A 200 -19.22 -4.10 7.02
N GLU A 201 -19.67 -4.62 8.14
CA GLU A 201 -19.20 -4.28 9.48
C GLU A 201 -17.72 -4.62 9.69
N THR A 202 -17.21 -5.68 9.06
CA THR A 202 -15.79 -6.01 9.18
C THR A 202 -14.87 -5.02 8.44
N TRP A 203 -15.42 -4.28 7.46
CA TRP A 203 -14.73 -3.25 6.67
C TRP A 203 -14.93 -1.83 7.21
N THR A 204 -15.75 -1.66 8.24
CA THR A 204 -16.08 -0.36 8.82
C THR A 204 -15.26 -0.12 10.08
N PRO A 205 -14.69 1.09 10.27
CA PRO A 205 -13.98 1.43 11.52
C PRO A 205 -14.82 1.18 12.76
N LEU A 206 -14.23 0.65 13.83
CA LEU A 206 -14.94 0.30 15.06
C LEU A 206 -15.72 1.49 15.63
N HIS A 207 -15.11 2.68 15.67
CA HIS A 207 -15.75 3.87 16.21
C HIS A 207 -16.98 4.34 15.39
N VAL A 208 -17.00 4.05 14.08
CA VAL A 208 -18.15 4.36 13.22
C VAL A 208 -19.31 3.41 13.51
N VAL A 209 -19.04 2.11 13.61
CA VAL A 209 -20.07 1.11 13.95
C VAL A 209 -20.62 1.35 15.34
N ASP A 210 -19.77 1.66 16.32
CA ASP A 210 -20.19 1.84 17.71
C ASP A 210 -20.93 3.17 17.96
N ALA A 211 -20.71 4.18 17.13
CA ALA A 211 -21.39 5.47 17.22
C ALA A 211 -22.84 5.44 16.71
N ASP A 212 -23.19 4.49 15.86
CA ASP A 212 -24.53 4.33 15.30
C ASP A 212 -25.24 3.15 15.97
N PRO A 213 -26.36 3.38 16.70
CA PRO A 213 -27.08 2.32 17.40
C PRO A 213 -27.61 1.20 16.48
N GLU A 214 -28.01 1.54 15.24
CA GLU A 214 -28.55 0.56 14.30
C GLU A 214 -27.42 -0.32 13.74
N LEU A 215 -26.29 0.28 13.33
CA LEU A 215 -25.12 -0.46 12.87
C LEU A 215 -24.56 -1.35 14.00
N LYS A 216 -24.49 -0.84 15.22
CA LYS A 216 -24.05 -1.62 16.38
C LYS A 216 -24.95 -2.83 16.62
N ALA A 217 -26.28 -2.62 16.64
CA ALA A 217 -27.24 -3.69 16.83
C ALA A 217 -27.23 -4.72 15.69
N ALA A 218 -26.97 -4.29 14.46
CA ALA A 218 -26.79 -5.19 13.31
C ALA A 218 -25.52 -6.04 13.47
N ALA A 219 -24.39 -5.42 13.83
CA ALA A 219 -23.12 -6.10 14.03
C ALA A 219 -23.18 -7.16 15.16
N GLU A 220 -23.96 -6.91 16.23
CA GLU A 220 -24.14 -7.84 17.34
C GLU A 220 -24.96 -9.09 16.95
N LYS A 221 -25.74 -9.03 15.88
CA LYS A 221 -26.52 -10.15 15.37
C LYS A 221 -25.72 -11.06 14.42
N LEU A 222 -24.52 -10.67 14.01
CA LEU A 222 -23.69 -11.47 13.13
C LEU A 222 -23.18 -12.70 13.85
N ASN A 223 -23.47 -13.88 13.28
CA ASN A 223 -22.96 -15.14 13.81
C ASN A 223 -21.51 -15.36 13.37
N PRO A 224 -20.62 -15.85 14.23
CA PRO A 224 -19.28 -16.26 13.84
C PRO A 224 -19.32 -17.27 12.68
N MET A 225 -18.39 -17.09 11.73
CA MET A 225 -18.22 -18.00 10.59
C MET A 225 -16.75 -18.41 10.49
N ASP A 226 -16.47 -19.69 10.33
CA ASP A 226 -15.09 -20.23 10.36
C ASP A 226 -14.21 -19.72 9.20
N ARG A 227 -14.82 -19.36 8.06
CA ARG A 227 -14.10 -19.01 6.83
C ARG A 227 -14.00 -17.52 6.56
N TRP A 228 -14.82 -16.70 7.22
CA TRP A 228 -14.92 -15.28 6.92
C TRP A 228 -14.94 -14.45 8.20
N PRO A 229 -14.19 -13.34 8.23
CA PRO A 229 -14.28 -12.41 9.34
C PRO A 229 -15.65 -11.71 9.32
N VAL A 230 -16.40 -11.84 10.40
CA VAL A 230 -17.71 -11.18 10.54
C VAL A 230 -17.72 -10.11 11.62
N LYS A 231 -16.76 -10.14 12.56
CA LYS A 231 -16.66 -9.11 13.59
C LYS A 231 -16.31 -7.77 12.97
N LYS A 232 -16.86 -6.70 13.56
CA LYS A 232 -16.60 -5.32 13.16
C LYS A 232 -15.11 -4.98 13.16
N ALA A 233 -14.70 -4.18 12.18
CA ALA A 233 -13.37 -3.61 11.98
C ALA A 233 -12.21 -4.60 11.71
N LEU A 234 -12.39 -5.91 11.72
CA LEU A 234 -11.27 -6.85 11.58
C LEU A 234 -10.54 -6.70 10.24
N ALA A 235 -11.27 -6.69 9.11
CA ALA A 235 -10.68 -6.49 7.80
C ALA A 235 -10.24 -5.02 7.60
N TYR A 236 -11.02 -4.06 8.11
CA TYR A 236 -10.63 -2.67 8.09
C TYR A 236 -9.26 -2.44 8.74
N ASN A 237 -9.04 -2.95 9.95
CA ASN A 237 -7.79 -2.77 10.69
C ASN A 237 -6.58 -3.37 9.98
N ALA A 238 -6.75 -4.52 9.31
CA ALA A 238 -5.64 -5.24 8.69
C ALA A 238 -5.43 -4.90 7.21
N MET A 239 -6.49 -4.53 6.47
CA MET A 239 -6.45 -4.44 5.01
C MET A 239 -6.69 -3.01 4.48
N ILE A 240 -7.42 -2.17 5.22
CA ILE A 240 -7.76 -0.80 4.78
C ILE A 240 -6.95 0.25 5.55
N TYR A 241 -6.88 0.14 6.87
CA TYR A 241 -6.20 1.13 7.71
C TYR A 241 -4.74 1.37 7.28
N PRO A 242 -3.93 0.38 6.91
CA PRO A 242 -2.56 0.59 6.44
C PRO A 242 -2.44 1.44 5.18
N LEU A 243 -3.51 1.55 4.40
CA LEU A 243 -3.56 2.23 3.11
C LEU A 243 -4.12 3.66 3.20
N GLN A 244 -4.67 4.08 4.34
CA GLN A 244 -5.44 5.33 4.48
C GLN A 244 -4.67 6.60 4.11
N GLN A 245 -3.35 6.58 4.18
CA GLN A 245 -2.53 7.74 3.83
C GLN A 245 -2.19 7.78 2.34
N PHE A 246 -2.45 6.70 1.60
CA PHE A 246 -2.17 6.63 0.17
C PHE A 246 -3.26 7.36 -0.62
N SER A 247 -2.87 8.31 -1.47
CA SER A 247 -3.81 9.12 -2.24
C SER A 247 -4.41 8.33 -3.40
N ILE A 248 -5.71 8.40 -3.55
CA ILE A 248 -6.51 7.76 -4.61
C ILE A 248 -7.30 8.79 -5.40
N ALA A 249 -7.85 8.38 -6.56
CA ALA A 249 -8.67 9.20 -7.44
C ALA A 249 -10.03 9.56 -6.83
#